data_f3cac5ad04a4e1d81f767a4ce4dc33a9
#
_entry.id   f3cac5ad04a4e1d81f767a4ce4dc33a9
#
_cell.length_a   1.000
_cell.length_b   1.000
_cell.length_c   1.000
_cell.angle_alpha   90.00
_cell.angle_beta   90.00
_cell.angle_gamma   90.00
#
_symmetry.space_group_name_H-M   'P 1'
#
loop_
_entity.id
_entity.type
_entity.pdbx_description
1 polymer ?
#
loop_
_entity_poly.entity_id
_entity_poly.type
_entity_poly.pdbx_seq_one_letter_code
_entity_poly.pdbx_strand_id
1 'polypeptide(L)'
;MTEAGARFLAGVEPALADIHEAIERLTAERGEVTGLLRINTLRVVLDMALIPILATLAGQHPRLTVEINADQTLVDIVAQGFDAGIRLRRAIRQDMVTTRLTGSFKAILVASRDYLDARGTPKLIADLQQHNCIGLRLGESGAIFEWELIDRKKPVVVKTSGTALVTDTMQALSLALAGVGIAYVAEPLARRYLREGSLEWLLPQSATEYDGMFLYYPKRASLAPKLRAFIDVAKKTLKSFE
;
A
#
# COMPACT_ATOMS: atom_id res chain seq x y z
N MET A 1 11.92 23.31 21.74
CA MET A 1 10.65 24.09 21.76
C MET A 1 10.17 24.17 23.19
N THR A 2 9.72 25.34 23.68
CA THR A 2 9.19 25.48 25.03
C THR A 2 7.75 24.93 25.12
N GLU A 3 7.30 24.55 26.33
CA GLU A 3 5.93 24.06 26.53
C GLU A 3 4.85 25.09 26.11
N ALA A 4 5.09 26.37 26.37
CA ALA A 4 4.24 27.47 25.92
C ALA A 4 4.19 27.57 24.39
N GLY A 5 5.35 27.41 23.72
CA GLY A 5 5.44 27.37 22.26
C GLY A 5 4.68 26.18 21.64
N ALA A 6 4.76 25.00 22.28
CA ALA A 6 4.00 23.83 21.84
C ALA A 6 2.49 24.03 21.96
N ARG A 7 2.01 24.63 23.08
CA ARG A 7 0.60 24.96 23.25
C ARG A 7 0.10 26.02 22.27
N PHE A 8 0.91 27.02 21.97
CA PHE A 8 0.59 28.04 20.97
C PHE A 8 0.45 27.43 19.58
N LEU A 9 1.43 26.62 19.14
CA LEU A 9 1.37 25.92 17.86
C LEU A 9 0.15 25.02 17.75
N ALA A 10 -0.16 24.22 18.75
CA ALA A 10 -1.33 23.36 18.78
C ALA A 10 -2.67 24.13 18.64
N GLY A 11 -2.71 25.40 19.06
CA GLY A 11 -3.87 26.26 18.88
C GLY A 11 -3.92 26.97 17.52
N VAL A 12 -2.76 27.31 16.95
CA VAL A 12 -2.66 28.08 15.69
C VAL A 12 -2.69 27.19 14.46
N GLU A 13 -2.10 26.02 14.50
CA GLU A 13 -2.07 25.08 13.36
C GLU A 13 -3.46 24.73 12.81
N PRO A 14 -4.48 24.41 13.62
CA PRO A 14 -5.84 24.16 13.11
C PRO A 14 -6.46 25.38 12.42
N ALA A 15 -6.26 26.57 12.99
CA ALA A 15 -6.81 27.81 12.43
C ALA A 15 -6.16 28.16 11.08
N LEU A 16 -4.86 27.96 10.94
CA LEU A 16 -4.16 28.12 9.66
C LEU A 16 -4.63 27.10 8.63
N ALA A 17 -4.86 25.85 9.04
CA ALA A 17 -5.39 24.82 8.17
C ALA A 17 -6.79 25.18 7.64
N ASP A 18 -7.67 25.72 8.50
CA ASP A 18 -9.02 26.17 8.11
C ASP A 18 -8.97 27.34 7.11
N ILE A 19 -8.05 28.30 7.31
CA ILE A 19 -7.83 29.42 6.37
C ILE A 19 -7.34 28.90 5.01
N HIS A 20 -6.36 27.99 4.99
CA HIS A 20 -5.86 27.39 3.76
C HIS A 20 -6.96 26.62 3.03
N GLU A 21 -7.77 25.85 3.76
CA GLU A 21 -8.89 25.12 3.16
C GLU A 21 -9.94 26.07 2.56
N ALA A 22 -10.24 27.20 3.21
CA ALA A 22 -11.15 28.21 2.67
C ALA A 22 -10.62 28.82 1.35
N ILE A 23 -9.31 29.12 1.27
CA ILE A 23 -8.65 29.61 0.06
C ILE A 23 -8.69 28.55 -1.06
N GLU A 24 -8.39 27.28 -0.73
CA GLU A 24 -8.45 26.16 -1.69
C GLU A 24 -9.87 25.98 -2.26
N ARG A 25 -10.92 26.16 -1.44
CA ARG A 25 -12.32 26.12 -1.90
C ARG A 25 -12.65 27.23 -2.89
N LEU A 26 -12.24 28.47 -2.61
CA LEU A 26 -12.45 29.60 -3.53
C LEU A 26 -11.73 29.42 -4.87
N THR A 27 -10.52 28.85 -4.86
CA THR A 27 -9.77 28.56 -6.08
C THR A 27 -10.42 27.39 -6.87
N ALA A 28 -10.94 26.40 -6.17
CA ALA A 28 -11.62 25.26 -6.79
C ALA A 28 -12.94 25.67 -7.47
N GLU A 29 -13.67 26.67 -6.93
CA GLU A 29 -14.87 27.25 -7.60
C GLU A 29 -14.53 27.88 -8.94
N ARG A 30 -13.27 28.30 -9.15
CA ARG A 30 -12.74 28.80 -10.43
C ARG A 30 -12.23 27.68 -11.36
N GLY A 31 -12.42 26.42 -10.98
CA GLY A 31 -11.97 25.25 -11.74
C GLY A 31 -10.51 24.86 -11.52
N GLU A 32 -9.81 25.47 -10.56
CA GLU A 32 -8.40 25.21 -10.28
C GLU A 32 -8.23 24.51 -8.94
N VAL A 33 -7.76 23.27 -8.98
CA VAL A 33 -7.35 22.55 -7.77
C VAL A 33 -5.87 22.80 -7.52
N THR A 34 -5.56 23.33 -6.35
CA THR A 34 -4.20 23.74 -5.95
C THR A 34 -3.85 23.21 -4.56
N GLY A 35 -2.61 23.41 -4.13
CA GLY A 35 -2.17 23.09 -2.78
C GLY A 35 -1.36 21.80 -2.68
N LEU A 36 -1.17 21.31 -1.45
CA LEU A 36 -0.43 20.09 -1.13
C LEU A 36 -1.38 19.02 -0.58
N LEU A 37 -1.47 17.89 -1.27
CA LEU A 37 -2.17 16.70 -0.81
C LEU A 37 -1.16 15.69 -0.26
N ARG A 38 -1.22 15.42 1.04
CA ARG A 38 -0.29 14.51 1.74
C ARG A 38 -0.97 13.15 1.99
N ILE A 39 -0.43 12.09 1.41
CA ILE A 39 -0.97 10.73 1.52
C ILE A 39 0.06 9.79 2.14
N ASN A 40 -0.33 9.10 3.21
CA ASN A 40 0.45 8.01 3.78
C ASN A 40 -0.03 6.66 3.24
N THR A 41 0.89 5.81 2.79
CA THR A 41 0.53 4.54 2.15
C THR A 41 1.55 3.44 2.40
N LEU A 42 1.20 2.20 2.08
CA LEU A 42 2.17 1.12 1.90
C LEU A 42 2.91 1.31 0.58
N ARG A 43 4.21 1.04 0.54
CA ARG A 43 5.00 1.15 -0.69
C ARG A 43 4.39 0.33 -1.83
N VAL A 44 3.92 -0.87 -1.55
CA VAL A 44 3.26 -1.75 -2.52
C VAL A 44 2.11 -1.07 -3.28
N VAL A 45 1.40 -0.14 -2.65
CA VAL A 45 0.26 0.57 -3.27
C VAL A 45 0.72 1.56 -4.33
N LEU A 46 1.93 2.12 -4.19
CA LEU A 46 2.49 3.00 -5.20
C LEU A 46 2.56 2.29 -6.55
N ASP A 47 3.16 1.10 -6.56
CA ASP A 47 3.35 0.30 -7.77
C ASP A 47 2.05 -0.35 -8.27
N MET A 48 1.15 -0.73 -7.34
CA MET A 48 -0.12 -1.37 -7.70
C MET A 48 -1.15 -0.41 -8.29
N ALA A 49 -1.20 0.86 -7.82
CA ALA A 49 -2.33 1.74 -8.12
C ALA A 49 -1.98 3.22 -8.27
N LEU A 50 -1.04 3.77 -7.49
CA LEU A 50 -0.86 5.21 -7.43
C LEU A 50 -0.16 5.80 -8.66
N ILE A 51 0.78 5.11 -9.27
CA ILE A 51 1.53 5.62 -10.43
C ILE A 51 0.61 6.12 -11.55
N PRO A 52 -0.36 5.33 -12.07
CA PRO A 52 -1.26 5.81 -13.13
C PRO A 52 -2.22 6.91 -12.65
N ILE A 53 -2.62 6.89 -11.38
CA ILE A 53 -3.46 7.95 -10.80
C ILE A 53 -2.68 9.27 -10.76
N LEU A 54 -1.44 9.26 -10.27
CA LEU A 54 -0.59 10.44 -10.16
C LEU A 54 -0.23 11.02 -11.54
N ALA A 55 0.04 10.16 -12.52
CA ALA A 55 0.28 10.60 -13.90
C ALA A 55 -0.93 11.34 -14.49
N THR A 56 -2.14 10.80 -14.28
CA THR A 56 -3.39 11.44 -14.73
C THR A 56 -3.67 12.74 -13.98
N LEU A 57 -3.46 12.72 -12.65
CA LEU A 57 -3.70 13.86 -11.78
C LEU A 57 -2.77 15.04 -12.14
N ALA A 58 -1.49 14.78 -12.39
CA ALA A 58 -0.51 15.80 -12.79
C ALA A 58 -0.92 16.49 -14.10
N GLY A 59 -1.48 15.76 -15.06
CA GLY A 59 -2.00 16.32 -16.31
C GLY A 59 -3.26 17.17 -16.14
N GLN A 60 -4.16 16.76 -15.24
CA GLN A 60 -5.44 17.46 -15.02
C GLN A 60 -5.35 18.61 -14.02
N HIS A 61 -4.47 18.52 -13.03
CA HIS A 61 -4.32 19.49 -11.95
C HIS A 61 -2.84 19.87 -11.74
N PRO A 62 -2.22 20.61 -12.68
CA PRO A 62 -0.77 20.89 -12.66
C PRO A 62 -0.31 21.77 -11.49
N ARG A 63 -1.24 22.40 -10.76
CA ARG A 63 -0.94 23.19 -9.55
C ARG A 63 -1.16 22.43 -8.25
N LEU A 64 -1.59 21.16 -8.32
CA LEU A 64 -1.72 20.29 -7.15
C LEU A 64 -0.44 19.49 -6.96
N THR A 65 0.22 19.70 -5.83
CA THR A 65 1.35 18.86 -5.41
C THR A 65 0.83 17.68 -4.60
N VAL A 66 1.28 16.47 -4.91
CA VAL A 66 0.96 15.26 -4.10
C VAL A 66 2.23 14.75 -3.45
N GLU A 67 2.25 14.76 -2.13
CA GLU A 67 3.31 14.15 -1.32
C GLU A 67 2.89 12.74 -0.93
N ILE A 68 3.66 11.75 -1.34
CA ILE A 68 3.45 10.34 -0.97
C ILE A 68 4.49 9.94 0.07
N ASN A 69 4.03 9.63 1.26
CA ASN A 69 4.84 8.97 2.28
C ASN A 69 4.55 7.47 2.25
N ALA A 70 5.49 6.70 1.70
CA ALA A 70 5.35 5.26 1.53
C ALA A 70 6.08 4.53 2.68
N ASP A 71 5.33 4.13 3.71
CA ASP A 71 5.85 3.48 4.91
C ASP A 71 5.00 2.26 5.29
N GLN A 72 5.66 1.22 5.82
CA GLN A 72 4.99 0.02 6.36
C GLN A 72 4.34 0.30 7.72
N THR A 73 4.73 1.37 8.40
CA THR A 73 4.22 1.74 9.72
C THR A 73 2.78 2.26 9.62
N LEU A 74 1.92 1.77 10.50
CA LEU A 74 0.57 2.31 10.65
C LEU A 74 0.64 3.56 11.52
N VAL A 75 0.58 4.72 10.90
CA VAL A 75 0.66 6.02 11.58
C VAL A 75 -0.73 6.61 11.85
N ASP A 76 -0.84 7.44 12.88
CA ASP A 76 -2.00 8.33 13.02
C ASP A 76 -1.87 9.46 11.99
N ILE A 77 -2.65 9.35 10.89
CA ILE A 77 -2.59 10.29 9.78
C ILE A 77 -2.97 11.71 10.20
N VAL A 78 -3.85 11.86 11.19
CA VAL A 78 -4.29 13.18 11.67
C VAL A 78 -3.17 13.84 12.49
N ALA A 79 -2.57 13.09 13.42
CA ALA A 79 -1.49 13.60 14.26
C ALA A 79 -0.24 13.96 13.45
N GLN A 80 0.00 13.28 12.31
CA GLN A 80 1.14 13.54 11.45
C GLN A 80 0.82 14.49 10.27
N GLY A 81 -0.38 15.07 10.23
CA GLY A 81 -0.76 16.08 9.24
C GLY A 81 -0.92 15.53 7.82
N PHE A 82 -1.28 14.24 7.65
CA PHE A 82 -1.67 13.70 6.36
C PHE A 82 -3.16 13.97 6.09
N ASP A 83 -3.49 14.26 4.83
CA ASP A 83 -4.88 14.43 4.40
C ASP A 83 -5.61 13.09 4.29
N ALA A 84 -4.89 12.04 3.89
CA ALA A 84 -5.44 10.70 3.71
C ALA A 84 -4.38 9.61 3.94
N GLY A 85 -4.87 8.38 4.14
CA GLY A 85 -4.05 7.18 4.15
C GLY A 85 -4.60 6.10 3.22
N ILE A 86 -3.76 5.13 2.83
CA ILE A 86 -4.20 3.97 2.04
C ILE A 86 -3.73 2.68 2.72
N ARG A 87 -4.66 1.81 3.08
CA ARG A 87 -4.41 0.54 3.78
C ARG A 87 -5.43 -0.54 3.38
N LEU A 88 -5.19 -1.77 3.81
CA LEU A 88 -6.20 -2.83 3.83
C LEU A 88 -7.33 -2.43 4.79
N ARG A 89 -8.57 -2.79 4.48
CA ARG A 89 -9.76 -2.42 5.28
C ARG A 89 -9.61 -2.73 6.77
N ARG A 90 -9.05 -3.88 7.10
CA ARG A 90 -8.87 -4.35 8.50
C ARG A 90 -7.93 -3.48 9.35
N ALA A 91 -7.08 -2.68 8.71
CA ALA A 91 -6.13 -1.78 9.39
C ALA A 91 -6.69 -0.36 9.62
N ILE A 92 -7.91 -0.06 9.13
CA ILE A 92 -8.49 1.28 9.17
C ILE A 92 -9.43 1.39 10.37
N ARG A 93 -9.28 2.46 11.14
CA ARG A 93 -10.15 2.78 12.28
C ARG A 93 -11.59 3.05 11.82
N GLN A 94 -12.57 2.76 12.69
CA GLN A 94 -13.99 2.89 12.35
C GLN A 94 -14.48 4.34 12.23
N ASP A 95 -13.78 5.30 12.83
CA ASP A 95 -14.11 6.73 12.80
C ASP A 95 -13.70 7.44 11.51
N MET A 96 -13.06 6.73 10.58
CA MET A 96 -12.60 7.25 9.29
C MET A 96 -13.62 7.01 8.17
N VAL A 97 -13.71 7.96 7.26
CA VAL A 97 -14.38 7.75 5.96
C VAL A 97 -13.49 6.88 5.09
N THR A 98 -14.08 5.91 4.41
CA THR A 98 -13.31 4.99 3.55
C THR A 98 -13.90 4.93 2.16
N THR A 99 -13.00 4.90 1.17
CA THR A 99 -13.34 4.69 -0.25
C THR A 99 -12.48 3.56 -0.78
N ARG A 100 -13.09 2.56 -1.43
CA ARG A 100 -12.33 1.49 -2.08
C ARG A 100 -11.49 2.08 -3.21
N LEU A 101 -10.20 1.79 -3.20
CA LEU A 101 -9.25 2.30 -4.20
C LEU A 101 -8.98 1.26 -5.28
N THR A 102 -8.71 0.01 -4.90
CA THR A 102 -8.43 -1.08 -5.86
C THR A 102 -9.48 -2.19 -5.77
N GLY A 103 -9.60 -3.00 -6.82
CA GLY A 103 -10.28 -4.28 -6.76
C GLY A 103 -9.62 -5.25 -5.76
N SER A 104 -10.23 -6.43 -5.55
CA SER A 104 -9.60 -7.50 -4.78
C SER A 104 -8.34 -7.99 -5.50
N PHE A 105 -7.38 -8.50 -4.73
CA PHE A 105 -6.16 -9.10 -5.25
C PHE A 105 -5.73 -10.28 -4.39
N LYS A 106 -4.94 -11.17 -4.96
CA LYS A 106 -4.37 -12.31 -4.23
C LYS A 106 -2.97 -11.98 -3.74
N ALA A 107 -2.65 -12.44 -2.53
CA ALA A 107 -1.28 -12.60 -2.10
C ALA A 107 -0.84 -14.02 -2.43
N ILE A 108 0.30 -14.14 -3.08
CA ILE A 108 0.79 -15.36 -3.70
C ILE A 108 2.24 -15.64 -3.31
N LEU A 109 2.63 -16.91 -3.44
CA LEU A 109 4.00 -17.36 -3.30
C LEU A 109 4.65 -17.42 -4.67
N VAL A 110 5.84 -16.82 -4.80
CA VAL A 110 6.60 -16.82 -6.05
C VAL A 110 8.08 -17.14 -5.82
N ALA A 111 8.68 -17.80 -6.79
CA ALA A 111 10.14 -17.99 -6.85
C ALA A 111 10.59 -18.00 -8.32
N SER A 112 11.88 -17.76 -8.57
CA SER A 112 12.46 -17.92 -9.90
C SER A 112 12.61 -19.38 -10.27
N ARG A 113 12.64 -19.66 -11.57
CA ARG A 113 12.88 -21.02 -12.10
C ARG A 113 14.24 -21.56 -11.66
N ASP A 114 15.29 -20.75 -11.70
CA ASP A 114 16.62 -21.16 -11.27
C ASP A 114 16.66 -21.64 -9.82
N TYR A 115 15.91 -20.96 -8.93
CA TYR A 115 15.78 -21.40 -7.53
C TYR A 115 15.07 -22.75 -7.44
N LEU A 116 13.99 -22.93 -8.19
CA LEU A 116 13.19 -24.16 -8.16
C LEU A 116 13.93 -25.35 -8.78
N ASP A 117 14.70 -25.14 -9.83
CA ASP A 117 15.54 -26.17 -10.43
C ASP A 117 16.62 -26.67 -9.46
N ALA A 118 17.17 -25.76 -8.64
CA ALA A 118 18.18 -26.09 -7.64
C ALA A 118 17.62 -26.69 -6.34
N ARG A 119 16.39 -26.34 -5.94
CA ARG A 119 15.83 -26.65 -4.61
C ARG A 119 14.55 -27.49 -4.65
N GLY A 120 14.01 -27.74 -5.83
CA GLY A 120 12.70 -28.36 -6.01
C GLY A 120 11.53 -27.38 -5.85
N THR A 121 10.37 -27.82 -6.30
CA THR A 121 9.12 -27.04 -6.22
C THR A 121 8.27 -27.55 -5.04
N PRO A 122 7.89 -26.71 -4.08
CA PRO A 122 7.04 -27.12 -2.96
C PRO A 122 5.66 -27.53 -3.48
N LYS A 123 5.13 -28.64 -2.99
CA LYS A 123 3.80 -29.20 -3.35
C LYS A 123 2.77 -28.96 -2.26
N LEU A 124 3.21 -28.82 -1.02
CA LEU A 124 2.41 -28.56 0.16
C LEU A 124 2.94 -27.36 0.95
N ILE A 125 2.09 -26.73 1.75
CA ILE A 125 2.50 -25.65 2.67
C ILE A 125 3.63 -26.12 3.61
N ALA A 126 3.59 -27.38 4.06
CA ALA A 126 4.61 -27.94 4.95
C ALA A 126 6.01 -27.96 4.31
N ASP A 127 6.10 -28.07 3.00
CA ASP A 127 7.39 -28.11 2.28
C ASP A 127 8.14 -26.77 2.38
N LEU A 128 7.42 -25.67 2.64
CA LEU A 128 8.00 -24.33 2.82
C LEU A 128 9.07 -24.29 3.93
N GLN A 129 8.97 -25.18 4.91
CA GLN A 129 9.96 -25.28 5.99
C GLN A 129 11.34 -25.78 5.51
N GLN A 130 11.39 -26.43 4.33
CA GLN A 130 12.62 -26.90 3.70
C GLN A 130 13.16 -25.92 2.64
N HIS A 131 12.43 -24.84 2.41
CA HIS A 131 12.80 -23.80 1.45
C HIS A 131 13.32 -22.54 2.14
N ASN A 132 14.14 -21.80 1.37
CA ASN A 132 14.58 -20.46 1.77
C ASN A 132 13.44 -19.47 1.53
N CYS A 133 12.76 -19.04 2.59
CA CYS A 133 11.63 -18.10 2.52
C CYS A 133 12.11 -16.70 2.87
N ILE A 134 11.85 -15.73 1.98
CA ILE A 134 12.22 -14.33 2.18
C ILE A 134 11.24 -13.69 3.16
N GLY A 135 11.72 -13.39 4.37
CA GLY A 135 10.90 -12.80 5.42
C GLY A 135 10.68 -11.30 5.22
N LEU A 136 9.53 -10.81 5.68
CA LEU A 136 9.20 -9.38 5.72
C LEU A 136 9.14 -8.90 7.18
N ARG A 137 9.97 -7.92 7.53
CA ARG A 137 9.94 -7.26 8.83
C ARG A 137 8.94 -6.11 8.82
N LEU A 138 8.00 -6.12 9.77
CA LEU A 138 6.98 -5.07 9.88
C LEU A 138 7.53 -3.89 10.68
N GLY A 139 7.48 -2.70 10.09
CA GLY A 139 7.68 -1.36 10.67
C GLY A 139 8.38 -1.30 12.03
N GLU A 140 7.89 -0.48 12.94
CA GLU A 140 8.47 -0.25 14.28
C GLU A 140 8.38 -1.46 15.21
N SER A 141 7.41 -2.35 15.04
CA SER A 141 7.28 -3.55 15.87
C SER A 141 8.45 -4.51 15.73
N GLY A 142 9.17 -4.43 14.62
CA GLY A 142 10.25 -5.36 14.27
C GLY A 142 9.80 -6.81 14.09
N ALA A 143 8.49 -7.10 14.21
CA ALA A 143 7.94 -8.44 14.04
C ALA A 143 8.12 -8.92 12.59
N ILE A 144 8.36 -10.21 12.43
CA ILE A 144 8.38 -10.84 11.10
C ILE A 144 6.93 -11.14 10.72
N PHE A 145 6.53 -10.69 9.52
CA PHE A 145 5.21 -10.99 8.98
C PHE A 145 5.08 -12.49 8.73
N GLU A 146 4.11 -13.10 9.37
CA GLU A 146 3.76 -14.49 9.15
C GLU A 146 2.85 -14.59 7.92
N TRP A 147 3.11 -15.54 7.03
CA TRP A 147 2.37 -15.66 5.77
C TRP A 147 0.96 -16.17 6.01
N GLU A 148 -0.02 -15.41 5.56
CA GLU A 148 -1.44 -15.77 5.61
C GLU A 148 -1.78 -16.59 4.37
N LEU A 149 -1.98 -17.90 4.52
CA LEU A 149 -2.25 -18.84 3.44
C LEU A 149 -3.60 -19.54 3.65
N ILE A 150 -4.07 -20.24 2.61
CA ILE A 150 -5.25 -21.10 2.68
C ILE A 150 -4.81 -22.56 2.59
N ASP A 151 -5.13 -23.37 3.60
CA ASP A 151 -5.00 -24.83 3.56
C ASP A 151 -6.36 -25.49 3.62
N ARG A 152 -6.70 -26.32 2.62
CA ARG A 152 -7.99 -27.05 2.55
C ARG A 152 -9.18 -26.12 2.81
N LYS A 153 -9.18 -24.94 2.20
CA LYS A 153 -10.21 -23.87 2.34
C LYS A 153 -10.27 -23.21 3.72
N LYS A 154 -9.27 -23.41 4.58
CA LYS A 154 -9.19 -22.75 5.90
C LYS A 154 -7.99 -21.80 5.92
N PRO A 155 -8.12 -20.62 6.53
CA PRO A 155 -7.00 -19.73 6.72
C PRO A 155 -6.00 -20.35 7.71
N VAL A 156 -4.72 -20.30 7.35
CA VAL A 156 -3.60 -20.73 8.19
C VAL A 156 -2.52 -19.67 8.16
N VAL A 157 -1.80 -19.58 9.27
CA VAL A 157 -0.68 -18.66 9.42
C VAL A 157 0.61 -19.48 9.45
N VAL A 158 1.56 -19.14 8.59
CA VAL A 158 2.80 -19.89 8.39
C VAL A 158 3.98 -19.03 8.81
N LYS A 159 4.69 -19.49 9.83
CA LYS A 159 6.01 -18.97 10.19
C LYS A 159 7.03 -19.49 9.19
N THR A 160 7.78 -18.59 8.61
CA THR A 160 8.79 -18.91 7.63
C THR A 160 10.18 -18.61 8.16
N SER A 161 11.16 -19.31 7.61
CA SER A 161 12.58 -19.09 7.90
C SER A 161 13.37 -18.99 6.60
N GLY A 162 14.45 -18.23 6.64
CA GLY A 162 15.31 -18.08 5.48
C GLY A 162 16.49 -17.17 5.77
N THR A 163 17.34 -17.00 4.77
CA THR A 163 18.60 -16.25 4.85
C THR A 163 18.45 -14.76 4.56
N ALA A 164 17.24 -14.33 4.11
CA ALA A 164 16.97 -12.93 3.80
C ALA A 164 15.75 -12.43 4.56
N LEU A 165 15.90 -11.25 5.16
CA LEU A 165 14.84 -10.53 5.85
C LEU A 165 14.83 -9.08 5.33
N VAL A 166 13.72 -8.67 4.76
CA VAL A 166 13.54 -7.35 4.13
C VAL A 166 12.46 -6.55 4.85
N THR A 167 12.39 -5.25 4.59
CA THR A 167 11.37 -4.35 5.15
C THR A 167 10.32 -3.92 4.12
N ASP A 168 10.44 -4.39 2.89
CA ASP A 168 9.59 -3.98 1.78
C ASP A 168 9.29 -5.17 0.85
N THR A 169 8.05 -5.27 0.38
CA THR A 169 7.59 -6.36 -0.49
C THR A 169 8.27 -6.34 -1.87
N MET A 170 8.64 -5.16 -2.39
CA MET A 170 9.36 -5.05 -3.66
C MET A 170 10.78 -5.59 -3.54
N GLN A 171 11.42 -5.41 -2.37
CA GLN A 171 12.71 -6.04 -2.10
C GLN A 171 12.57 -7.58 -2.07
N ALA A 172 11.50 -8.10 -1.44
CA ALA A 172 11.24 -9.54 -1.44
C ALA A 172 11.04 -10.08 -2.87
N LEU A 173 10.28 -9.37 -3.71
CA LEU A 173 10.08 -9.70 -5.12
C LEU A 173 11.41 -9.71 -5.90
N SER A 174 12.24 -8.69 -5.69
CA SER A 174 13.56 -8.59 -6.34
C SER A 174 14.50 -9.74 -5.95
N LEU A 175 14.49 -10.13 -4.67
CA LEU A 175 15.28 -11.27 -4.20
C LEU A 175 14.76 -12.62 -4.76
N ALA A 176 13.44 -12.77 -4.90
CA ALA A 176 12.87 -13.96 -5.55
C ALA A 176 13.29 -14.06 -7.01
N LEU A 177 13.26 -12.94 -7.75
CA LEU A 177 13.77 -12.85 -9.13
C LEU A 177 15.26 -13.22 -9.25
N ALA A 178 16.05 -12.83 -8.25
CA ALA A 178 17.47 -13.14 -8.18
C ALA A 178 17.77 -14.58 -7.71
N GLY A 179 16.76 -15.43 -7.51
CA GLY A 179 16.94 -16.83 -7.11
C GLY A 179 17.30 -17.04 -5.65
N VAL A 180 17.11 -16.05 -4.78
CA VAL A 180 17.44 -16.17 -3.34
C VAL A 180 16.49 -17.12 -2.63
N GLY A 181 15.18 -17.12 -3.00
CA GLY A 181 14.20 -17.94 -2.31
C GLY A 181 12.76 -17.66 -2.73
N ILE A 182 11.82 -18.13 -1.91
CA ILE A 182 10.39 -17.94 -2.10
C ILE A 182 9.96 -16.62 -1.45
N ALA A 183 9.20 -15.78 -2.16
CA ALA A 183 8.62 -14.56 -1.65
C ALA A 183 7.07 -14.66 -1.59
N TYR A 184 6.49 -13.98 -0.60
CA TYR A 184 5.04 -13.76 -0.48
C TYR A 184 4.72 -12.33 -0.91
N VAL A 185 4.00 -12.17 -2.02
CA VAL A 185 3.78 -10.87 -2.66
C VAL A 185 2.34 -10.72 -3.15
N ALA A 186 1.90 -9.48 -3.37
CA ALA A 186 0.65 -9.20 -4.06
C ALA A 186 0.77 -9.60 -5.55
N GLU A 187 -0.17 -10.38 -6.05
CA GLU A 187 -0.17 -10.92 -7.43
C GLU A 187 0.00 -9.82 -8.50
N PRO A 188 -0.63 -8.64 -8.40
CA PRO A 188 -0.45 -7.58 -9.40
C PRO A 188 1.03 -7.19 -9.61
N LEU A 189 1.87 -7.24 -8.57
CA LEU A 189 3.31 -6.93 -8.67
C LEU A 189 4.09 -8.02 -9.41
N ALA A 190 3.68 -9.28 -9.25
CA ALA A 190 4.34 -10.41 -9.87
C ALA A 190 3.85 -10.71 -11.29
N ARG A 191 2.70 -10.18 -11.69
CA ARG A 191 1.96 -10.50 -12.93
C ARG A 191 2.82 -10.43 -14.18
N ARG A 192 3.65 -9.40 -14.30
CA ARG A 192 4.59 -9.25 -15.41
C ARG A 192 5.56 -10.40 -15.47
N TYR A 193 6.21 -10.70 -14.37
CA TYR A 193 7.27 -11.71 -14.26
C TYR A 193 6.74 -13.14 -14.41
N LEU A 194 5.47 -13.37 -13.96
CA LEU A 194 4.76 -14.64 -14.20
C LEU A 194 4.49 -14.83 -15.69
N ARG A 195 4.08 -13.78 -16.42
CA ARG A 195 3.85 -13.85 -17.88
C ARG A 195 5.14 -14.03 -18.66
N GLU A 196 6.23 -13.40 -18.22
CA GLU A 196 7.57 -13.52 -18.84
C GLU A 196 8.25 -14.85 -18.48
N GLY A 197 7.72 -15.63 -17.52
CA GLY A 197 8.30 -16.89 -17.05
C GLY A 197 9.52 -16.73 -16.16
N SER A 198 9.84 -15.51 -15.71
CA SER A 198 10.96 -15.25 -14.78
C SER A 198 10.61 -15.66 -13.34
N LEU A 199 9.33 -15.73 -13.02
CA LEU A 199 8.79 -16.25 -11.76
C LEU A 199 7.74 -17.31 -12.01
N GLU A 200 7.64 -18.25 -11.07
CA GLU A 200 6.57 -19.23 -11.03
C GLU A 200 5.68 -18.99 -9.80
N TRP A 201 4.37 -19.15 -9.99
CA TRP A 201 3.38 -19.09 -8.90
C TRP A 201 3.30 -20.44 -8.22
N LEU A 202 3.68 -20.48 -6.94
CA LEU A 202 3.73 -21.68 -6.14
C LEU A 202 2.43 -21.84 -5.33
N LEU A 203 2.01 -23.09 -5.14
CA LEU A 203 0.82 -23.44 -4.33
C LEU A 203 -0.40 -22.55 -4.63
N PRO A 204 -0.88 -22.45 -5.88
CA PRO A 204 -1.92 -21.49 -6.26
C PRO A 204 -3.23 -21.66 -5.48
N GLN A 205 -3.52 -22.87 -4.99
CA GLN A 205 -4.66 -23.17 -4.14
C GLN A 205 -4.55 -22.59 -2.72
N SER A 206 -3.36 -22.15 -2.32
CA SER A 206 -3.07 -21.58 -0.99
C SER A 206 -3.02 -20.06 -0.98
N ALA A 207 -3.30 -19.41 -2.10
CA ALA A 207 -3.33 -17.95 -2.19
C ALA A 207 -4.43 -17.35 -1.32
N THR A 208 -4.10 -16.29 -0.60
CA THR A 208 -5.08 -15.53 0.20
C THR A 208 -5.61 -14.35 -0.60
N GLU A 209 -6.92 -14.17 -0.62
CA GLU A 209 -7.56 -13.04 -1.27
C GLU A 209 -7.79 -11.91 -0.28
N TYR A 210 -7.44 -10.69 -0.69
CA TYR A 210 -7.69 -9.45 0.03
C TYR A 210 -8.72 -8.61 -0.72
N ASP A 211 -9.60 -7.91 0.03
CA ASP A 211 -10.69 -7.09 -0.52
C ASP A 211 -10.22 -5.88 -1.34
N GLY A 212 -8.93 -5.64 -1.40
CA GLY A 212 -8.34 -4.47 -2.04
C GLY A 212 -7.79 -3.46 -1.06
N MET A 213 -7.24 -2.37 -1.60
CA MET A 213 -6.76 -1.23 -0.84
C MET A 213 -7.85 -0.17 -0.71
N PHE A 214 -7.92 0.48 0.43
CA PHE A 214 -8.89 1.53 0.74
C PHE A 214 -8.18 2.82 1.07
N LEU A 215 -8.60 3.89 0.41
CA LEU A 215 -8.30 5.25 0.82
C LEU A 215 -9.14 5.57 2.06
N TYR A 216 -8.53 6.14 3.11
CA TYR A 216 -9.23 6.56 4.31
C TYR A 216 -8.77 7.95 4.75
N TYR A 217 -9.70 8.71 5.32
CA TYR A 217 -9.47 10.10 5.72
C TYR A 217 -10.46 10.53 6.81
N PRO A 218 -10.14 11.53 7.63
CA PRO A 218 -11.08 12.06 8.62
C PRO A 218 -12.28 12.73 7.94
N LYS A 219 -13.46 12.64 8.54
CA LYS A 219 -14.71 13.15 7.97
C LYS A 219 -14.61 14.63 7.53
N ARG A 220 -13.89 15.46 8.29
CA ARG A 220 -13.66 16.88 7.96
C ARG A 220 -12.94 17.06 6.61
N ALA A 221 -11.98 16.19 6.28
CA ALA A 221 -11.22 16.27 5.03
C ALA A 221 -12.04 15.90 3.76
N SER A 222 -13.25 15.35 3.93
CA SER A 222 -14.11 14.94 2.80
C SER A 222 -14.54 16.12 1.89
N LEU A 223 -14.44 17.34 2.39
CA LEU A 223 -14.81 18.55 1.65
C LEU A 223 -13.64 19.20 0.92
N ALA A 224 -12.38 18.81 1.21
CA ALA A 224 -11.19 19.41 0.60
C ALA A 224 -11.15 19.13 -0.92
N PRO A 225 -11.06 20.18 -1.77
CA PRO A 225 -11.07 20.03 -3.22
C PRO A 225 -9.95 19.13 -3.75
N LYS A 226 -8.75 19.23 -3.18
CA LYS A 226 -7.58 18.41 -3.52
C LYS A 226 -7.81 16.92 -3.31
N LEU A 227 -8.47 16.53 -2.21
CA LEU A 227 -8.80 15.13 -1.93
C LEU A 227 -9.90 14.61 -2.85
N ARG A 228 -10.92 15.44 -3.14
CA ARG A 228 -11.98 15.08 -4.11
C ARG A 228 -11.41 14.85 -5.49
N ALA A 229 -10.57 15.76 -5.99
CA ALA A 229 -9.90 15.62 -7.28
C ALA A 229 -9.11 14.30 -7.36
N PHE A 230 -8.35 13.96 -6.30
CA PHE A 230 -7.65 12.68 -6.22
C PHE A 230 -8.61 11.49 -6.29
N ILE A 231 -9.70 11.49 -5.52
CA ILE A 231 -10.70 10.42 -5.49
C ILE A 231 -11.36 10.25 -6.86
N ASP A 232 -11.72 11.35 -7.52
CA ASP A 232 -12.40 11.32 -8.81
C ASP A 232 -11.49 10.80 -9.92
N VAL A 233 -10.23 11.22 -9.94
CA VAL A 233 -9.21 10.70 -10.86
C VAL A 233 -8.95 9.21 -10.57
N ALA A 234 -8.79 8.82 -9.30
CA ALA A 234 -8.56 7.44 -8.92
C ALA A 234 -9.69 6.52 -9.41
N LYS A 235 -10.95 6.90 -9.19
CA LYS A 235 -12.12 6.14 -9.63
C LYS A 235 -12.18 5.97 -11.16
N LYS A 236 -11.80 7.00 -11.91
CA LYS A 236 -11.80 6.95 -13.40
C LYS A 236 -10.64 6.10 -13.92
N THR A 237 -9.43 6.33 -13.37
CA THR A 237 -8.21 5.66 -13.83
C THR A 237 -8.28 4.15 -13.56
N LEU A 238 -8.68 3.73 -12.35
CA LEU A 238 -8.66 2.31 -11.98
C LEU A 238 -9.76 1.50 -12.68
N LYS A 239 -10.93 2.09 -12.98
CA LYS A 239 -11.96 1.40 -13.79
C LYS A 239 -11.50 1.07 -15.21
N SER A 240 -10.51 1.75 -15.74
CA SER A 240 -9.96 1.47 -17.07
C SER A 240 -8.91 0.37 -17.07
N PHE A 241 -8.55 -0.19 -15.90
CA PHE A 241 -7.59 -1.28 -15.73
C PHE A 241 -8.22 -2.60 -15.23
N GLU A 242 -9.54 -2.60 -14.95
CA GLU A 242 -10.34 -3.82 -14.71
C GLU A 242 -10.76 -4.45 -16.05
#